data_8410b280b07a95045526b19ece42f55b
#
_entry.id   8410b280b07a95045526b19ece42f55b
#
_cell.length_a   1.000
_cell.length_b   1.000
_cell.length_c   1.000
_cell.angle_alpha   90.00
_cell.angle_beta   90.00
_cell.angle_gamma   90.00
#
_symmetry.space_group_name_H-M   'P 1'
#
loop_
_entity.id
_entity.type
_entity.pdbx_description
1 polymer ?
#
loop_
_entity_poly.entity_id
_entity_poly.type
_entity_poly.pdbx_seq_one_letter_code
_entity_poly.pdbx_strand_id
1 'polypeptide(L)' 'MKFSEKLNDYIEQLSCTGKDICNLSGISAASFSRYRNGERVPELGTKPFEDLCCALAQISAQK' A
#
# COMPACT_ATOMS: atom_id res chain seq x y z
N MET A 1 -2.14 -3.12 16.08
CA MET A 1 -1.88 -3.77 14.79
C MET A 1 -0.79 -2.99 14.04
N LYS A 2 0.16 -3.71 13.49
CA LYS A 2 1.25 -3.05 12.76
C LYS A 2 0.78 -2.65 11.37
N PHE A 3 1.39 -1.60 10.84
CA PHE A 3 1.05 -1.11 9.51
C PHE A 3 1.19 -2.20 8.43
N SER A 4 2.28 -2.98 8.50
CA SER A 4 2.53 -4.04 7.53
C SER A 4 1.44 -5.10 7.53
N GLU A 5 0.95 -5.48 8.70
CA GLU A 5 -0.14 -6.44 8.83
C GLU A 5 -1.42 -5.89 8.21
N LYS A 6 -1.74 -4.63 8.50
CA LYS A 6 -2.92 -3.99 7.95
C LYS A 6 -2.84 -3.86 6.43
N LEU A 7 -1.67 -3.50 5.92
CA LEU A 7 -1.44 -3.38 4.48
C LEU A 7 -1.65 -4.73 3.79
N ASN A 8 -1.09 -5.80 4.33
CA ASN A 8 -1.24 -7.13 3.77
C ASN A 8 -2.70 -7.61 3.81
N ASP A 9 -3.42 -7.27 4.89
CA ASP A 9 -4.85 -7.58 4.98
C ASP A 9 -5.64 -6.90 3.88
N TYR A 10 -5.38 -5.61 3.62
CA TYR A 10 -6.05 -4.89 2.54
C TYR A 10 -5.78 -5.51 1.19
N ILE A 11 -4.52 -5.88 0.93
CA ILE A 11 -4.15 -6.52 -0.33
C ILE A 11 -4.94 -7.80 -0.52
N GLU A 12 -5.05 -8.60 0.51
CA GLU A 12 -5.78 -9.85 0.46
C GLU A 12 -7.28 -9.63 0.27
N GLN A 13 -7.86 -8.71 1.03
CA GLN A 13 -9.29 -8.41 0.95
C GLN A 13 -9.69 -7.85 -0.40
N LEU A 14 -8.85 -7.02 -1.00
CA LEU A 14 -9.11 -6.40 -2.30
C LEU A 14 -8.75 -7.31 -3.47
N SER A 15 -8.15 -8.46 -3.19
CA SER A 15 -7.70 -9.42 -4.21
C SER A 15 -6.81 -8.75 -5.26
N CYS A 16 -5.99 -7.80 -4.83
CA CYS A 16 -5.06 -7.10 -5.72
C CYS A 16 -3.63 -7.57 -5.47
N THR A 17 -2.74 -7.19 -6.36
CA THR A 17 -1.32 -7.50 -6.22
C THR A 17 -0.55 -6.26 -5.79
N GLY A 18 0.64 -6.47 -5.21
CA GLY A 18 1.52 -5.35 -4.88
C GLY A 18 1.89 -4.52 -6.10
N LYS A 19 1.98 -5.16 -7.26
CA LYS A 19 2.27 -4.48 -8.51
C LYS A 19 1.19 -3.46 -8.86
N ASP A 20 -0.08 -3.84 -8.67
CA ASP A 20 -1.20 -2.93 -8.93
C ASP A 20 -1.10 -1.68 -8.05
N ILE A 21 -0.80 -1.88 -6.78
CA ILE A 21 -0.65 -0.77 -5.85
C ILE A 21 0.52 0.11 -6.22
N CYS A 22 1.66 -0.48 -6.60
CA CYS A 22 2.83 0.27 -7.03
C CYS A 22 2.53 1.12 -8.27
N ASN A 23 1.81 0.56 -9.23
CA ASN A 23 1.46 1.28 -10.46
C ASN A 23 0.54 2.47 -10.18
N LEU A 24 -0.43 2.29 -9.29
CA LEU A 24 -1.40 3.34 -8.98
C LEU A 24 -0.82 4.42 -8.06
N SER A 25 0.05 4.03 -7.14
CA SER A 25 0.62 4.96 -6.16
C SER A 25 1.88 5.65 -6.65
N GLY A 26 2.57 5.06 -7.61
CA GLY A 26 3.87 5.57 -8.04
C GLY A 26 5.01 5.20 -7.10
N ILE A 27 4.75 4.40 -6.09
CA ILE A 27 5.77 3.93 -5.15
C ILE A 27 6.62 2.85 -5.82
N SER A 28 7.94 2.88 -5.61
CA SER A 28 8.80 1.87 -6.20
C SER A 28 8.55 0.50 -5.56
N ALA A 29 8.79 -0.57 -6.32
CA ALA A 29 8.60 -1.92 -5.82
C ALA A 29 9.46 -2.19 -4.59
N ALA A 30 10.67 -1.65 -4.55
CA ALA A 30 11.57 -1.83 -3.40
C ALA A 30 11.00 -1.18 -2.14
N SER A 31 10.50 0.05 -2.26
CA SER A 31 9.88 0.75 -1.13
C SER A 31 8.63 0.04 -0.65
N PHE A 32 7.79 -0.38 -1.60
CA PHE A 32 6.56 -1.07 -1.26
C PHE A 32 6.84 -2.39 -0.54
N SER A 33 7.85 -3.14 -0.99
CA SER A 33 8.25 -4.37 -0.34
C SER A 33 8.66 -4.14 1.11
N ARG A 34 9.39 -3.07 1.39
CA ARG A 34 9.80 -2.71 2.74
C ARG A 34 8.59 -2.41 3.63
N TYR A 35 7.60 -1.73 3.09
CA TYR A 35 6.37 -1.44 3.83
C TYR A 35 5.62 -2.73 4.16
N ARG A 36 5.55 -3.67 3.22
CA ARG A 36 4.87 -4.94 3.44
C ARG A 36 5.58 -5.83 4.47
N ASN A 37 6.91 -5.76 4.50
CA ASN A 37 7.73 -6.57 5.42
C ASN A 37 7.85 -5.95 6.81
N GLY A 38 7.39 -4.72 6.98
CA GLY A 38 7.51 -4.02 8.25
C GLY A 38 8.86 -3.39 8.50
N GLU A 39 9.74 -3.38 7.49
CA GLU A 39 11.06 -2.74 7.61
C GLU A 39 10.92 -1.22 7.63
N ARG A 40 9.86 -0.70 7.06
CA ARG A 40 9.62 0.72 6.97
C ARG A 40 8.14 1.01 7.08
N VAL A 41 7.80 2.11 7.75
CA VAL A 41 6.41 2.55 7.88
C VAL A 41 6.35 3.98 7.35
N PRO A 42 5.48 4.27 6.37
CA PRO A 42 5.34 5.65 5.90
C PRO A 42 4.71 6.50 6.99
N GLU A 43 5.26 7.70 7.18
CA GLU A 43 4.74 8.61 8.19
C GLU A 43 3.41 9.23 7.75
N LEU A 44 2.51 9.40 8.70
CA LEU A 44 1.22 10.04 8.45
C LEU A 44 1.44 11.45 7.92
N GLY A 45 0.72 11.79 6.86
CA GLY A 45 0.82 13.11 6.25
C GLY A 45 1.95 13.26 5.24
N THR A 46 2.75 12.23 5.02
CA THR A 46 3.78 12.27 3.99
C THR A 46 3.21 11.81 2.65
N LYS A 47 3.88 12.19 1.57
CA LYS A 47 3.44 11.84 0.22
C LYS A 47 3.34 10.33 0.01
N PRO A 48 4.33 9.51 0.40
CA PRO A 48 4.21 8.04 0.25
C PRO A 48 2.97 7.48 0.95
N PHE A 49 2.62 8.00 2.12
CA PHE A 49 1.44 7.57 2.84
C PHE A 49 0.18 7.92 2.07
N GLU A 50 0.09 9.16 1.58
CA GLU A 50 -1.08 9.62 0.82
C GLU A 50 -1.22 8.85 -0.49
N ASP A 51 -0.11 8.63 -1.21
CA ASP A 51 -0.12 7.88 -2.46
C ASP A 51 -0.63 6.46 -2.24
N LEU A 52 -0.17 5.83 -1.17
CA LEU A 52 -0.60 4.47 -0.83
C LEU A 52 -2.10 4.43 -0.50
N CYS A 53 -2.56 5.37 0.30
CA CYS A 53 -3.98 5.45 0.65
C CYS A 53 -4.85 5.69 -0.59
N CYS A 54 -4.43 6.57 -1.49
CA CYS A 54 -5.15 6.85 -2.73
C CYS A 54 -5.21 5.61 -3.61
N ALA A 55 -4.11 4.87 -3.73
CA ALA A 55 -4.09 3.65 -4.53
C ALA A 55 -5.07 2.60 -3.97
N LEU A 56 -5.05 2.40 -2.67
CA LEU A 56 -5.96 1.45 -2.03
C LEU A 56 -7.42 1.87 -2.20
N ALA A 57 -7.70 3.17 -2.09
CA ALA A 57 -9.05 3.69 -2.27
C ALA A 57 -9.53 3.47 -3.71
N GLN A 58 -8.67 3.70 -4.70
CA GLN A 58 -9.01 3.48 -6.09
C GLN A 58 -9.33 2.01 -6.38
N ILE A 59 -8.52 1.10 -5.86
CA ILE A 59 -8.75 -0.33 -6.03
C ILE A 59 -10.06 -0.73 -5.37
N SER A 60 -10.32 -0.22 -4.18
CA SER A 60 -11.57 -0.49 -3.46
C SER A 60 -12.78 0.02 -4.23
N ALA A 61 -12.67 1.17 -4.86
CA ALA A 61 -13.75 1.76 -5.64
C ALA A 61 -14.06 0.97 -6.90
N GLN A 62 -13.09 0.24 -7.44
CA GLN A 62 -13.27 -0.58 -8.64
C GLN A 62 -13.95 -1.92 -8.33
N LYS A 63 -14.01 -2.27 -7.08
CA LYS A 63 -14.63 -3.52 -6.61
C LYS A 63 -16.04 -3.25 -6.11
#